data_e4911e8fccdbe9eb187c9ded3102f623
#
_entry.id   e4911e8fccdbe9eb187c9ded3102f623
#
_cell.length_a   1.000
_cell.length_b   1.000
_cell.length_c   1.000
_cell.angle_alpha   90.00
_cell.angle_beta   90.00
_cell.angle_gamma   90.00
#
_symmetry.space_group_name_H-M   'P 1'
#
loop_
_entity.id
_entity.type
_entity.pdbx_description
1 polymer ?
#
loop_
_entity_poly.entity_id
_entity_poly.type
_entity_poly.pdbx_seq_one_letter_code
_entity_poly.pdbx_strand_id
1 'polypeptide(L)'
;MRPRQGMRYSGYAMNFNDRISAADYDRRLSAEGYPGGLVDYIERELDGCGSVIDVGAGTGFFAIPLAARGYTIDAVEPSMYMLEILQSKIDAATAPKIRLNNRTWEDWEGEKRDALICLHALYPMRDPRAAIEKMTRYADRRIILVRSDEGSRNLSGLLREMTGKIRDGEPFIELIRKALAGLDMPYYEEIVEQRRTSVFYDLDGEARYYCGHLGLKEDRLEWIRGIIERNTVRREGRFEFEGLYRDFMVTF
;
A
#
# COMPACT_ATOMS: atom_id res chain seq x y z
N MET A 1 8.06 10.24 -32.50
CA MET A 1 8.30 10.72 -31.12
C MET A 1 8.33 9.51 -30.21
N ARG A 2 9.47 9.18 -29.61
CA ARG A 2 9.55 8.08 -28.63
C ARG A 2 8.93 8.59 -27.31
N PRO A 3 8.06 7.83 -26.62
CA PRO A 3 7.55 8.24 -25.34
C PRO A 3 8.71 8.35 -24.35
N ARG A 4 8.82 9.46 -23.63
CA ARG A 4 9.76 9.65 -22.54
C ARG A 4 9.47 8.55 -21.51
N GLN A 5 10.49 7.74 -21.19
CA GLN A 5 10.45 6.78 -20.10
C GLN A 5 10.14 7.56 -18.82
N GLY A 6 8.92 7.38 -18.29
CA GLY A 6 8.57 7.83 -16.97
C GLY A 6 9.53 7.17 -15.98
N MET A 7 9.96 7.92 -14.99
CA MET A 7 10.79 7.45 -13.88
C MET A 7 10.13 6.21 -13.27
N ARG A 8 10.70 5.03 -13.53
CA ARG A 8 10.29 3.79 -12.87
C ARG A 8 10.89 3.83 -11.47
N TYR A 9 10.08 4.05 -10.47
CA TYR A 9 10.46 3.73 -9.10
C TYR A 9 10.62 2.21 -9.01
N SER A 10 11.84 1.72 -9.32
CA SER A 10 12.19 0.31 -9.37
C SER A 10 12.27 -0.28 -7.96
N GLY A 11 11.14 -0.73 -7.45
CA GLY A 11 11.07 -1.41 -6.16
C GLY A 11 9.67 -1.92 -5.80
N TYR A 12 8.64 -1.52 -6.56
CA TYR A 12 7.25 -1.94 -6.36
C TYR A 12 6.57 -2.37 -7.66
N ALA A 13 7.31 -3.02 -8.56
CA ALA A 13 6.69 -3.60 -9.76
C ALA A 13 6.04 -4.96 -9.43
N MET A 14 5.14 -5.01 -8.45
CA MET A 14 4.16 -6.09 -8.42
C MET A 14 3.18 -5.82 -9.57
N ASN A 15 3.10 -6.76 -10.49
CA ASN A 15 2.14 -6.69 -11.57
C ASN A 15 0.78 -7.16 -11.04
N PHE A 16 0.01 -6.27 -10.44
CA PHE A 16 -1.34 -6.57 -9.94
C PHE A 16 -2.35 -6.85 -11.07
N ASN A 17 -1.91 -6.82 -12.33
CA ASN A 17 -2.74 -7.14 -13.50
C ASN A 17 -2.78 -8.65 -13.81
N ASP A 18 -2.42 -9.50 -12.87
CA ASP A 18 -2.63 -10.94 -12.96
C ASP A 18 -3.22 -11.50 -11.66
N ARG A 19 -4.02 -12.55 -11.80
CA ARG A 19 -4.79 -13.17 -10.70
C ARG A 19 -3.90 -13.76 -9.60
N ILE A 20 -2.76 -14.33 -9.97
CA ILE A 20 -1.84 -15.00 -9.03
C ILE A 20 -1.19 -13.96 -8.12
N SER A 21 -0.65 -12.88 -8.71
CA SER A 21 -0.03 -11.79 -7.95
C SER A 21 -1.02 -11.08 -7.04
N ALA A 22 -2.26 -10.86 -7.49
CA ALA A 22 -3.31 -10.26 -6.66
C ALA A 22 -3.68 -11.15 -5.47
N ALA A 23 -3.83 -12.46 -5.69
CA ALA A 23 -4.15 -13.42 -4.63
C ALA A 23 -2.98 -13.58 -3.64
N ASP A 24 -1.73 -13.63 -4.12
CA ASP A 24 -0.56 -13.73 -3.25
C ASP A 24 -0.38 -12.47 -2.37
N TYR A 25 -0.60 -11.30 -2.93
CA TYR A 25 -0.61 -10.03 -2.19
C TYR A 25 -1.63 -10.06 -1.05
N ASP A 26 -2.87 -10.42 -1.36
CA ASP A 26 -3.95 -10.48 -0.38
C ASP A 26 -3.66 -11.49 0.74
N ARG A 27 -3.21 -12.68 0.37
CA ARG A 27 -2.84 -13.76 1.30
C ARG A 27 -1.72 -13.33 2.24
N ARG A 28 -0.65 -12.71 1.71
CA ARG A 28 0.50 -12.26 2.50
C ARG A 28 0.11 -11.21 3.51
N LEU A 29 -0.57 -10.16 3.09
CA LEU A 29 -0.98 -9.07 3.98
C LEU A 29 -2.01 -9.52 5.01
N SER A 30 -2.94 -10.40 4.63
CA SER A 30 -3.89 -10.99 5.57
C SER A 30 -3.19 -11.84 6.63
N ALA A 31 -2.19 -12.63 6.25
CA ALA A 31 -1.39 -13.43 7.17
C ALA A 31 -0.56 -12.57 8.15
N GLU A 32 -0.16 -11.37 7.76
CA GLU A 32 0.52 -10.37 8.61
C GLU A 32 -0.44 -9.58 9.51
N GLY A 33 -1.74 -9.79 9.36
CA GLY A 33 -2.77 -9.03 10.10
C GLY A 33 -2.94 -7.58 9.62
N TYR A 34 -2.50 -7.27 8.39
CA TYR A 34 -2.73 -5.95 7.79
C TYR A 34 -4.24 -5.75 7.52
N PRO A 35 -4.78 -4.54 7.70
CA PRO A 35 -4.12 -3.29 8.09
C PRO A 35 -3.96 -3.09 9.61
N GLY A 36 -4.50 -3.99 10.45
CA GLY A 36 -4.40 -3.90 11.89
C GLY A 36 -4.88 -2.57 12.45
N GLY A 37 -4.13 -1.99 13.36
CA GLY A 37 -4.46 -0.70 13.99
C GLY A 37 -4.43 0.52 13.05
N LEU A 38 -3.97 0.39 11.78
CA LEU A 38 -4.02 1.51 10.84
C LEU A 38 -5.45 1.97 10.55
N VAL A 39 -6.44 1.07 10.62
CA VAL A 39 -7.85 1.46 10.41
C VAL A 39 -8.28 2.49 11.46
N ASP A 40 -7.87 2.31 12.71
CA ASP A 40 -8.22 3.22 13.81
C ASP A 40 -7.53 4.58 13.65
N TYR A 41 -6.27 4.60 13.16
CA TYR A 41 -5.59 5.85 12.82
C TYR A 41 -6.31 6.60 11.69
N ILE A 42 -6.70 5.90 10.62
CA ILE A 42 -7.42 6.51 9.51
C ILE A 42 -8.79 6.99 9.96
N GLU A 43 -9.54 6.21 10.75
CA GLU A 43 -10.85 6.60 11.25
C GLU A 43 -10.80 7.87 12.11
N ARG A 44 -9.78 8.03 12.95
CA ARG A 44 -9.56 9.26 13.73
C ARG A 44 -9.46 10.49 12.80
N GLU A 45 -8.76 10.35 11.69
CA GLU A 45 -8.63 11.42 10.70
C GLU A 45 -9.91 11.63 9.88
N LEU A 46 -10.84 10.68 9.89
CA LEU A 46 -12.15 10.77 9.22
C LEU A 46 -13.27 11.29 10.11
N ASP A 47 -12.96 11.79 11.32
CA ASP A 47 -13.98 12.30 12.24
C ASP A 47 -14.89 13.35 11.57
N GLY A 48 -16.21 13.19 11.70
CA GLY A 48 -17.21 14.03 11.06
C GLY A 48 -17.47 13.73 9.57
N CYS A 49 -16.76 12.78 8.94
CA CYS A 49 -17.00 12.34 7.56
C CYS A 49 -17.98 11.17 7.54
N GLY A 50 -18.78 11.07 6.47
CA GLY A 50 -19.69 9.93 6.22
C GLY A 50 -19.39 9.20 4.90
N SER A 51 -18.64 9.85 4.02
CA SER A 51 -18.32 9.34 2.68
C SER A 51 -16.84 9.47 2.33
N VAL A 52 -16.26 8.43 1.73
CA VAL A 52 -14.83 8.32 1.47
C VAL A 52 -14.56 7.81 0.06
N ILE A 53 -13.60 8.40 -0.64
CA ILE A 53 -12.98 7.85 -1.84
C ILE A 53 -11.74 7.08 -1.40
N ASP A 54 -11.67 5.79 -1.70
CA ASP A 54 -10.49 4.96 -1.46
C ASP A 54 -9.72 4.78 -2.78
N VAL A 55 -8.65 5.57 -2.95
CA VAL A 55 -7.82 5.59 -4.16
C VAL A 55 -6.76 4.50 -4.09
N GLY A 56 -6.87 3.52 -4.98
CA GLY A 56 -6.07 2.30 -4.95
C GLY A 56 -6.57 1.34 -3.87
N ALA A 57 -7.88 1.10 -3.85
CA ALA A 57 -8.54 0.29 -2.83
C ALA A 57 -8.03 -1.15 -2.73
N GLY A 58 -7.34 -1.65 -3.77
CA GLY A 58 -6.76 -2.98 -3.80
C GLY A 58 -7.78 -4.06 -3.50
N THR A 59 -7.45 -4.95 -2.58
CA THR A 59 -8.33 -6.05 -2.14
C THR A 59 -9.23 -5.68 -0.96
N GLY A 60 -9.37 -4.36 -0.66
CA GLY A 60 -10.35 -3.82 0.28
C GLY A 60 -9.91 -3.79 1.75
N PHE A 61 -8.62 -3.79 2.04
CA PHE A 61 -8.10 -3.77 3.41
C PHE A 61 -8.59 -2.56 4.23
N PHE A 62 -8.91 -1.43 3.60
CA PHE A 62 -9.49 -0.27 4.25
C PHE A 62 -10.97 -0.08 3.89
N ALA A 63 -11.33 -0.27 2.61
CA ALA A 63 -12.71 -0.10 2.16
C ALA A 63 -13.71 -0.92 2.98
N ILE A 64 -13.42 -2.21 3.23
CA ILE A 64 -14.34 -3.11 3.96
C ILE A 64 -14.48 -2.71 5.44
N PRO A 65 -13.41 -2.57 6.24
CA PRO A 65 -13.55 -2.21 7.65
C PRO A 65 -14.15 -0.79 7.84
N LEU A 66 -13.86 0.17 6.96
CA LEU A 66 -14.49 1.48 7.03
C LEU A 66 -15.99 1.41 6.69
N ALA A 67 -16.39 0.61 5.68
CA ALA A 67 -17.80 0.38 5.38
C ALA A 67 -18.55 -0.31 6.55
N ALA A 68 -17.90 -1.26 7.22
CA ALA A 68 -18.44 -1.90 8.42
C ALA A 68 -18.64 -0.90 9.58
N ARG A 69 -17.82 0.14 9.66
CA ARG A 69 -17.94 1.25 10.65
C ARG A 69 -18.94 2.34 10.24
N GLY A 70 -19.58 2.22 9.06
CA GLY A 70 -20.67 3.09 8.64
C GLY A 70 -20.39 4.04 7.49
N TYR A 71 -19.13 4.14 7.04
CA TYR A 71 -18.77 4.99 5.91
C TYR A 71 -19.33 4.47 4.58
N THR A 72 -19.71 5.36 3.68
CA THR A 72 -19.94 5.01 2.27
C THR A 72 -18.64 5.17 1.49
N ILE A 73 -18.27 4.17 0.71
CA ILE A 73 -16.95 4.08 0.06
C ILE A 73 -17.08 4.05 -1.46
N ASP A 74 -16.39 4.94 -2.13
CA ASP A 74 -16.08 4.83 -3.56
C ASP A 74 -14.69 4.19 -3.71
N ALA A 75 -14.64 2.88 -3.89
CA ALA A 75 -13.41 2.12 -4.08
C ALA A 75 -12.92 2.24 -5.53
N VAL A 76 -11.81 2.94 -5.75
CA VAL A 76 -11.19 3.17 -7.06
C VAL A 76 -9.95 2.29 -7.18
N GLU A 77 -9.98 1.31 -8.08
CA GLU A 77 -8.89 0.34 -8.26
C GLU A 77 -8.77 -0.08 -9.72
N PRO A 78 -7.59 0.10 -10.37
CA PRO A 78 -7.41 -0.26 -11.76
C PRO A 78 -7.35 -1.76 -12.02
N SER A 79 -6.89 -2.57 -11.07
CA SER A 79 -6.79 -4.01 -11.23
C SER A 79 -8.14 -4.70 -11.02
N MET A 80 -8.67 -5.30 -12.10
CA MET A 80 -9.90 -6.10 -11.99
C MET A 80 -9.73 -7.31 -11.05
N TYR A 81 -8.53 -7.89 -10.97
CA TYR A 81 -8.25 -9.04 -10.10
C TYR A 81 -8.24 -8.66 -8.61
N MET A 82 -7.76 -7.46 -8.29
CA MET A 82 -7.87 -6.90 -6.94
C MET A 82 -9.32 -6.65 -6.57
N LEU A 83 -10.10 -6.04 -7.47
CA LEU A 83 -11.53 -5.79 -7.26
C LEU A 83 -12.35 -7.07 -7.13
N GLU A 84 -12.03 -8.14 -7.87
CA GLU A 84 -12.69 -9.45 -7.71
C GLU A 84 -12.47 -10.01 -6.29
N ILE A 85 -11.26 -9.88 -5.74
CA ILE A 85 -10.96 -10.29 -4.37
C ILE A 85 -11.71 -9.41 -3.38
N LEU A 86 -11.69 -8.08 -3.56
CA LEU A 86 -12.45 -7.15 -2.73
C LEU A 86 -13.94 -7.53 -2.75
N GLN A 87 -14.53 -7.70 -3.93
CA GLN A 87 -15.93 -8.09 -4.09
C GLN A 87 -16.26 -9.42 -3.39
N SER A 88 -15.36 -10.38 -3.42
CA SER A 88 -15.56 -11.68 -2.76
C SER A 88 -15.60 -11.60 -1.23
N LYS A 89 -15.08 -10.53 -0.65
CA LYS A 89 -15.05 -10.27 0.80
C LYS A 89 -16.21 -9.39 1.29
N ILE A 90 -16.93 -8.74 0.38
CA ILE A 90 -18.08 -7.88 0.71
C ILE A 90 -19.23 -8.78 1.17
N ASP A 91 -19.79 -8.49 2.33
CA ASP A 91 -20.96 -9.15 2.88
C ASP A 91 -22.24 -8.32 2.71
N ALA A 92 -23.39 -8.86 3.15
CA ALA A 92 -24.66 -8.18 3.03
C ALA A 92 -24.74 -6.84 3.80
N ALA A 93 -23.93 -6.65 4.84
CA ALA A 93 -23.93 -5.43 5.64
C ALA A 93 -23.09 -4.32 4.99
N THR A 94 -22.02 -4.66 4.31
CA THR A 94 -21.10 -3.73 3.66
C THR A 94 -21.42 -3.47 2.19
N ALA A 95 -22.09 -4.41 1.50
CA ALA A 95 -22.45 -4.30 0.09
C ALA A 95 -23.18 -2.98 -0.30
N PRO A 96 -24.17 -2.49 0.44
CA PRO A 96 -24.85 -1.24 0.08
C PRO A 96 -24.00 0.01 0.28
N LYS A 97 -22.84 -0.11 0.94
CA LYS A 97 -21.97 1.02 1.29
C LYS A 97 -20.72 1.11 0.40
N ILE A 98 -20.40 0.09 -0.41
CA ILE A 98 -19.19 0.08 -1.22
C ILE A 98 -19.55 0.10 -2.70
N ARG A 99 -19.12 1.14 -3.41
CA ARG A 99 -19.23 1.24 -4.86
C ARG A 99 -17.85 0.93 -5.47
N LEU A 100 -17.77 -0.11 -6.30
CA LEU A 100 -16.55 -0.53 -6.99
C LEU A 100 -16.38 0.24 -8.30
N ASN A 101 -15.20 0.82 -8.52
CA ASN A 101 -14.85 1.56 -9.72
C ASN A 101 -13.55 0.97 -10.30
N ASN A 102 -13.67 0.19 -11.39
CA ASN A 102 -12.49 -0.35 -12.08
C ASN A 102 -11.89 0.73 -13.01
N ARG A 103 -11.14 1.65 -12.43
CA ARG A 103 -10.49 2.78 -13.10
C ARG A 103 -9.15 3.08 -12.43
N THR A 104 -8.21 3.68 -13.19
CA THR A 104 -7.09 4.38 -12.59
C THR A 104 -7.59 5.64 -11.90
N TRP A 105 -6.84 6.18 -10.95
CA TRP A 105 -7.18 7.47 -10.34
C TRP A 105 -7.18 8.59 -11.38
N GLU A 106 -6.24 8.55 -12.34
CA GLU A 106 -6.14 9.54 -13.41
C GLU A 106 -7.40 9.60 -14.27
N ASP A 107 -8.02 8.44 -14.57
CA ASP A 107 -9.19 8.31 -15.45
C ASP A 107 -10.53 8.28 -14.69
N TRP A 108 -10.49 8.22 -13.36
CA TRP A 108 -11.70 8.20 -12.55
C TRP A 108 -12.32 9.59 -12.48
N GLU A 109 -13.62 9.63 -12.68
CA GLU A 109 -14.47 10.82 -12.48
C GLU A 109 -15.68 10.39 -11.65
N GLY A 110 -16.04 11.20 -10.67
CA GLY A 110 -17.15 10.90 -9.78
C GLY A 110 -17.60 12.13 -8.98
N GLU A 111 -18.37 11.87 -7.95
CA GLU A 111 -18.87 12.92 -7.05
C GLU A 111 -17.80 13.22 -5.96
N LYS A 112 -17.80 14.47 -5.51
CA LYS A 112 -17.04 14.88 -4.33
C LYS A 112 -17.56 14.12 -3.10
N ARG A 113 -16.65 13.68 -2.23
CA ARG A 113 -16.94 13.05 -0.95
C ARG A 113 -16.38 13.89 0.19
N ASP A 114 -16.77 13.56 1.43
CA ASP A 114 -16.25 14.25 2.61
C ASP A 114 -14.75 14.05 2.74
N ALA A 115 -14.28 12.84 2.47
CA ALA A 115 -12.87 12.51 2.55
C ALA A 115 -12.37 11.67 1.37
N LEU A 116 -11.05 11.64 1.22
CA LEU A 116 -10.31 10.79 0.30
C LEU A 116 -9.11 10.18 1.04
N ILE A 117 -8.90 8.88 0.85
CA ILE A 117 -7.72 8.17 1.32
C ILE A 117 -6.91 7.62 0.13
N CYS A 118 -5.59 7.68 0.22
CA CYS A 118 -4.65 7.09 -0.75
C CYS A 118 -3.52 6.40 0.04
N LEU A 119 -3.75 5.13 0.38
CA LEU A 119 -2.95 4.41 1.35
C LEU A 119 -2.04 3.40 0.65
N HIS A 120 -0.74 3.69 0.59
CA HIS A 120 0.26 2.91 -0.16
C HIS A 120 -0.04 2.78 -1.66
N ALA A 121 -0.85 3.66 -2.24
CA ALA A 121 -1.32 3.58 -3.62
C ALA A 121 -0.77 4.67 -4.55
N LEU A 122 0.00 5.62 -4.01
CA LEU A 122 0.58 6.71 -4.81
C LEU A 122 1.77 6.26 -5.69
N TYR A 123 2.46 5.18 -5.33
CA TYR A 123 3.71 4.75 -5.96
C TYR A 123 3.62 4.42 -7.47
N PRO A 124 2.55 3.79 -8.00
CA PRO A 124 2.44 3.45 -9.41
C PRO A 124 1.92 4.60 -10.28
N MET A 125 1.49 5.72 -9.69
CA MET A 125 0.91 6.83 -10.43
C MET A 125 1.95 7.52 -11.32
N ARG A 126 1.56 7.87 -12.54
CA ARG A 126 2.48 8.45 -13.54
C ARG A 126 3.00 9.81 -13.13
N ASP A 127 2.13 10.62 -12.55
CA ASP A 127 2.42 11.95 -12.03
C ASP A 127 1.78 12.10 -10.64
N PRO A 128 2.52 11.77 -9.58
CA PRO A 128 2.02 11.88 -8.23
C PRO A 128 1.60 13.31 -7.83
N ARG A 129 2.24 14.34 -8.39
CA ARG A 129 1.85 15.74 -8.15
C ARG A 129 0.47 16.03 -8.75
N ALA A 130 0.26 15.68 -10.01
CA ALA A 130 -1.06 15.85 -10.65
C ALA A 130 -2.13 15.00 -9.95
N ALA A 131 -1.77 13.81 -9.45
CA ALA A 131 -2.67 12.97 -8.67
C ALA A 131 -3.10 13.65 -7.36
N ILE A 132 -2.16 14.24 -6.61
CA ILE A 132 -2.44 15.00 -5.38
C ILE A 132 -3.29 16.24 -5.69
N GLU A 133 -2.96 16.99 -6.75
CA GLU A 133 -3.76 18.13 -7.20
C GLU A 133 -5.20 17.70 -7.54
N LYS A 134 -5.37 16.57 -8.22
CA LYS A 134 -6.70 16.02 -8.51
C LYS A 134 -7.47 15.69 -7.21
N MET A 135 -6.80 15.15 -6.18
CA MET A 135 -7.44 14.83 -4.89
C MET A 135 -8.11 16.05 -4.25
N THR A 136 -7.53 17.25 -4.41
CA THR A 136 -8.09 18.49 -3.84
C THR A 136 -9.47 18.88 -4.41
N ARG A 137 -9.80 18.38 -5.58
CA ARG A 137 -11.09 18.65 -6.23
C ARG A 137 -12.21 17.72 -5.76
N TYR A 138 -11.85 16.54 -5.23
CA TYR A 138 -12.82 15.48 -4.93
C TYR A 138 -13.08 15.24 -3.45
N ALA A 139 -12.32 15.86 -2.56
CA ALA A 139 -12.57 15.82 -1.12
C ALA A 139 -12.03 17.07 -0.43
N ASP A 140 -12.57 17.41 0.73
CA ASP A 140 -12.05 18.49 1.56
C ASP A 140 -11.04 17.99 2.58
N ARG A 141 -11.12 16.71 2.95
CA ARG A 141 -10.15 16.02 3.80
C ARG A 141 -9.47 14.91 3.01
N ARG A 142 -8.16 14.91 2.97
CA ARG A 142 -7.37 13.98 2.20
C ARG A 142 -6.27 13.40 3.05
N ILE A 143 -6.12 12.07 3.01
CA ILE A 143 -5.15 11.33 3.80
C ILE A 143 -4.29 10.51 2.84
N ILE A 144 -2.99 10.73 2.86
CA ILE A 144 -2.02 9.94 2.11
C ILE A 144 -1.15 9.18 3.10
N LEU A 145 -0.98 7.87 2.89
CA LEU A 145 -0.07 7.03 3.65
C LEU A 145 1.02 6.49 2.74
N VAL A 146 2.27 6.75 3.08
CA VAL A 146 3.43 6.24 2.34
C VAL A 146 4.47 5.65 3.28
N ARG A 147 5.17 4.60 2.82
CA ARG A 147 6.19 3.91 3.61
C ARG A 147 7.35 4.83 3.95
N SER A 148 7.74 4.85 5.23
CA SER A 148 9.03 5.36 5.67
C SER A 148 10.05 4.21 5.67
N ASP A 149 11.17 4.42 4.97
CA ASP A 149 12.30 3.49 5.05
C ASP A 149 13.12 3.72 6.32
N GLU A 150 13.14 4.95 6.81
CA GLU A 150 13.87 5.33 8.01
C GLU A 150 13.23 4.74 9.26
N GLY A 151 13.99 3.96 10.00
CA GLY A 151 13.57 3.30 11.24
C GLY A 151 12.63 2.11 11.05
N SER A 152 12.16 1.81 9.85
CA SER A 152 11.45 0.56 9.55
C SER A 152 12.40 -0.63 9.67
N ARG A 153 11.96 -1.68 10.36
CA ARG A 153 12.69 -2.95 10.54
C ARG A 153 11.82 -4.11 10.10
N ASN A 154 11.63 -4.25 8.80
CA ASN A 154 10.89 -5.35 8.20
C ASN A 154 11.84 -6.21 7.35
N LEU A 155 11.38 -7.39 6.95
CA LEU A 155 12.21 -8.35 6.23
C LEU A 155 12.73 -7.78 4.90
N SER A 156 11.93 -7.01 4.18
CA SER A 156 12.36 -6.32 2.95
C SER A 156 13.48 -5.31 3.22
N GLY A 157 13.36 -4.52 4.29
CA GLY A 157 14.38 -3.55 4.71
C GLY A 157 15.69 -4.23 5.09
N LEU A 158 15.63 -5.28 5.90
CA LEU A 158 16.77 -6.10 6.28
C LEU A 158 17.50 -6.65 5.05
N LEU A 159 16.77 -7.23 4.11
CA LEU A 159 17.34 -7.80 2.90
C LEU A 159 17.94 -6.72 1.99
N ARG A 160 17.34 -5.54 1.88
CA ARG A 160 17.92 -4.39 1.16
C ARG A 160 19.25 -3.97 1.78
N GLU A 161 19.30 -3.80 3.08
CA GLU A 161 20.51 -3.45 3.81
C GLU A 161 21.64 -4.48 3.53
N MET A 162 21.34 -5.76 3.70
CA MET A 162 22.33 -6.83 3.51
C MET A 162 22.75 -7.03 2.05
N THR A 163 21.89 -6.71 1.09
CA THR A 163 22.20 -6.82 -0.35
C THR A 163 22.85 -5.56 -0.93
N GLY A 164 22.90 -4.47 -0.17
CA GLY A 164 23.34 -3.17 -0.67
C GLY A 164 22.36 -2.55 -1.69
N LYS A 165 21.12 -3.06 -1.78
CA LYS A 165 20.08 -2.54 -2.67
C LYS A 165 19.40 -1.35 -2.02
N ILE A 166 19.95 -0.17 -2.25
CA ILE A 166 19.34 1.10 -1.84
C ILE A 166 18.17 1.39 -2.79
N ARG A 167 17.11 1.99 -2.28
CA ARG A 167 16.08 2.56 -3.14
C ARG A 167 16.67 3.70 -3.96
N ASP A 168 16.52 3.61 -5.27
CA ASP A 168 16.91 4.71 -6.14
C ASP A 168 15.82 5.79 -6.10
N GLY A 169 16.23 7.04 -6.01
CA GLY A 169 15.33 8.19 -6.11
C GLY A 169 15.03 8.88 -4.78
N GLU A 170 14.28 9.95 -4.89
CA GLU A 170 13.83 10.76 -3.75
C GLU A 170 12.78 10.00 -2.94
N PRO A 171 12.80 10.08 -1.58
CA PRO A 171 11.74 9.51 -0.76
C PRO A 171 10.36 10.07 -1.16
N PHE A 172 9.35 9.20 -1.19
CA PHE A 172 7.99 9.61 -1.60
C PHE A 172 7.42 10.73 -0.73
N ILE A 173 7.78 10.78 0.54
CA ILE A 173 7.36 11.87 1.42
C ILE A 173 7.84 13.23 0.93
N GLU A 174 9.07 13.32 0.40
CA GLU A 174 9.60 14.58 -0.14
C GLU A 174 8.84 15.02 -1.40
N LEU A 175 8.43 14.07 -2.23
CA LEU A 175 7.58 14.35 -3.38
C LEU A 175 6.22 14.92 -2.96
N ILE A 176 5.60 14.33 -1.93
CA ILE A 176 4.32 14.81 -1.38
C ILE A 176 4.49 16.23 -0.81
N ARG A 177 5.51 16.46 0.01
CA ARG A 177 5.82 17.78 0.58
C ARG A 177 6.00 18.85 -0.50
N LYS A 178 6.75 18.56 -1.56
CA LYS A 178 6.94 19.45 -2.71
C LYS A 178 5.63 19.71 -3.48
N ALA A 179 4.80 18.69 -3.64
CA ALA A 179 3.52 18.83 -4.32
C ALA A 179 2.59 19.76 -3.53
N LEU A 180 2.46 19.54 -2.22
CA LEU A 180 1.62 20.35 -1.33
C LEU A 180 2.14 21.80 -1.21
N ALA A 181 3.45 21.98 -1.09
CA ALA A 181 4.07 23.32 -1.11
C ALA A 181 3.80 24.05 -2.43
N GLY A 182 3.86 23.35 -3.57
CA GLY A 182 3.56 23.93 -4.88
C GLY A 182 2.08 24.25 -5.12
N LEU A 183 1.19 23.73 -4.29
CA LEU A 183 -0.26 24.02 -4.29
C LEU A 183 -0.65 25.00 -3.18
N ASP A 184 0.30 25.48 -2.40
CA ASP A 184 0.07 26.33 -1.21
C ASP A 184 -0.94 25.68 -0.22
N MET A 185 -0.87 24.35 -0.08
CA MET A 185 -1.76 23.58 0.77
C MET A 185 -1.13 23.31 2.13
N PRO A 186 -1.75 23.79 3.22
CA PRO A 186 -1.33 23.42 4.57
C PRO A 186 -1.59 21.93 4.80
N TYR A 187 -0.70 21.27 5.52
CA TYR A 187 -0.83 19.85 5.85
C TYR A 187 -0.29 19.56 7.25
N TYR A 188 -0.78 18.46 7.80
CA TYR A 188 -0.24 17.82 8.99
C TYR A 188 0.43 16.51 8.60
N GLU A 189 1.52 16.18 9.26
CA GLU A 189 2.28 14.96 9.02
C GLU A 189 2.60 14.27 10.33
N GLU A 190 2.36 12.97 10.41
CA GLU A 190 2.80 12.15 11.53
C GLU A 190 3.42 10.82 11.04
N ILE A 191 4.21 10.20 11.91
CA ILE A 191 4.74 8.85 11.68
C ILE A 191 3.86 7.86 12.45
N VAL A 192 3.28 6.93 11.71
CA VAL A 192 2.50 5.82 12.26
C VAL A 192 3.36 4.57 12.29
N GLU A 193 3.51 3.99 13.47
CA GLU A 193 4.28 2.76 13.68
C GLU A 193 3.37 1.56 13.90
N GLN A 194 3.73 0.43 13.27
CA GLN A 194 3.05 -0.83 13.46
C GLN A 194 4.04 -1.97 13.63
N ARG A 195 3.77 -2.85 14.60
CA ARG A 195 4.40 -4.17 14.67
C ARG A 195 3.52 -5.18 13.96
N ARG A 196 4.09 -5.92 13.03
CA ARG A 196 3.42 -7.00 12.32
C ARG A 196 4.33 -8.21 12.24
N THR A 197 3.76 -9.40 12.23
CA THR A 197 4.52 -10.65 12.09
C THR A 197 4.30 -11.20 10.69
N SER A 198 5.34 -11.18 9.87
CA SER A 198 5.33 -11.90 8.59
C SER A 198 5.37 -13.40 8.87
N VAL A 199 4.43 -14.14 8.29
CA VAL A 199 4.27 -15.58 8.48
C VAL A 199 4.32 -16.29 7.13
N PHE A 200 5.20 -17.29 6.99
CA PHE A 200 5.31 -18.10 5.79
C PHE A 200 5.71 -19.55 6.12
N TYR A 201 5.38 -20.46 5.22
CA TYR A 201 5.60 -21.90 5.39
C TYR A 201 6.66 -22.46 4.44
N ASP A 202 6.90 -21.79 3.32
CA ASP A 202 7.86 -22.17 2.29
C ASP A 202 9.02 -21.16 2.25
N LEU A 203 10.14 -21.55 2.87
CA LEU A 203 11.34 -20.71 2.92
C LEU A 203 11.95 -20.48 1.54
N ASP A 204 11.90 -21.50 0.67
CA ASP A 204 12.45 -21.39 -0.69
C ASP A 204 11.56 -20.51 -1.58
N GLY A 205 10.23 -20.62 -1.42
CA GLY A 205 9.28 -19.71 -2.05
C GLY A 205 9.45 -18.27 -1.61
N GLU A 206 9.68 -18.06 -0.32
CA GLU A 206 9.93 -16.72 0.24
C GLU A 206 11.25 -16.13 -0.27
N ALA A 207 12.31 -16.94 -0.34
CA ALA A 207 13.60 -16.51 -0.90
C ALA A 207 13.47 -16.14 -2.38
N ARG A 208 12.74 -16.91 -3.19
CA ARG A 208 12.45 -16.59 -4.60
C ARG A 208 11.67 -15.28 -4.73
N TYR A 209 10.64 -15.09 -3.90
CA TYR A 209 9.87 -13.85 -3.87
C TYR A 209 10.78 -12.64 -3.63
N TYR A 210 11.64 -12.68 -2.61
CA TYR A 210 12.55 -11.56 -2.32
C TYR A 210 13.66 -11.39 -3.36
N CYS A 211 14.17 -12.46 -3.96
CA CYS A 211 15.10 -12.35 -5.08
C CYS A 211 14.48 -11.57 -6.24
N GLY A 212 13.24 -11.92 -6.63
CA GLY A 212 12.50 -11.21 -7.67
C GLY A 212 12.20 -9.76 -7.28
N HIS A 213 11.71 -9.55 -6.06
CA HIS A 213 11.36 -8.22 -5.54
C HIS A 213 12.56 -7.26 -5.46
N LEU A 214 13.76 -7.78 -5.14
CA LEU A 214 14.99 -6.99 -5.07
C LEU A 214 15.75 -6.93 -6.39
N GLY A 215 15.24 -7.57 -7.45
CA GLY A 215 15.91 -7.63 -8.75
C GLY A 215 17.28 -8.32 -8.67
N LEU A 216 17.38 -9.37 -7.85
CA LEU A 216 18.58 -10.17 -7.71
C LEU A 216 18.57 -11.33 -8.69
N LYS A 217 19.78 -11.81 -9.06
CA LYS A 217 19.94 -12.99 -9.90
C LYS A 217 19.70 -14.27 -9.09
N GLU A 218 19.35 -15.36 -9.78
CA GLU A 218 19.06 -16.67 -9.15
C GLU A 218 20.24 -17.25 -8.37
N ASP A 219 21.49 -16.90 -8.72
CA ASP A 219 22.68 -17.30 -7.99
C ASP A 219 22.75 -16.76 -6.55
N ARG A 220 21.88 -15.80 -6.22
CA ARG A 220 21.74 -15.25 -4.86
C ARG A 220 20.67 -15.94 -4.02
N LEU A 221 19.93 -16.90 -4.58
CA LEU A 221 18.77 -17.52 -3.91
C LEU A 221 19.17 -18.17 -2.57
N GLU A 222 20.21 -19.01 -2.56
CA GLU A 222 20.68 -19.69 -1.34
C GLU A 222 21.16 -18.69 -0.27
N TRP A 223 21.80 -17.61 -0.71
CA TRP A 223 22.24 -16.58 0.22
C TRP A 223 21.06 -15.82 0.85
N ILE A 224 20.06 -15.43 0.05
CA ILE A 224 18.83 -14.79 0.55
C ILE A 224 18.08 -15.76 1.48
N ARG A 225 17.93 -17.02 1.08
CA ARG A 225 17.33 -18.08 1.90
C ARG A 225 17.99 -18.16 3.29
N GLY A 226 19.34 -18.21 3.31
CA GLY A 226 20.09 -18.25 4.56
C GLY A 226 19.94 -17.00 5.42
N ILE A 227 19.76 -15.80 4.82
CA ILE A 227 19.48 -14.59 5.59
C ILE A 227 18.09 -14.69 6.23
N ILE A 228 17.07 -15.06 5.47
CA ILE A 228 15.70 -15.19 5.96
C ILE A 228 15.65 -16.19 7.10
N GLU A 229 16.23 -17.38 6.91
CA GLU A 229 16.23 -18.45 7.91
C GLU A 229 16.87 -18.03 9.24
N ARG A 230 18.01 -17.33 9.19
CA ARG A 230 18.71 -16.87 10.40
C ARG A 230 17.99 -15.73 11.16
N ASN A 231 17.11 -15.00 10.48
CA ASN A 231 16.41 -13.84 11.04
C ASN A 231 14.94 -14.15 11.36
N THR A 232 14.49 -15.39 11.19
CA THR A 232 13.13 -15.83 11.49
C THR A 232 13.14 -16.83 12.64
N VAL A 233 12.01 -16.89 13.35
CA VAL A 233 11.76 -17.90 14.38
C VAL A 233 10.89 -18.99 13.75
N ARG A 234 11.30 -20.27 13.91
CA ARG A 234 10.48 -21.39 13.46
C ARG A 234 9.54 -21.86 14.58
N ARG A 235 8.24 -21.82 14.35
CA ARG A 235 7.20 -22.27 15.28
C ARG A 235 6.16 -23.12 14.53
N GLU A 236 5.84 -24.29 15.02
CA GLU A 236 4.77 -25.16 14.49
C GLU A 236 4.82 -25.33 12.95
N GLY A 237 6.04 -25.50 12.40
CA GLY A 237 6.23 -25.71 10.96
C GLY A 237 6.20 -24.45 10.11
N ARG A 238 6.02 -23.26 10.68
CA ARG A 238 6.06 -21.97 10.01
C ARG A 238 7.26 -21.13 10.44
N PHE A 239 7.64 -20.18 9.60
CA PHE A 239 8.64 -19.15 9.88
C PHE A 239 7.95 -17.85 10.21
N GLU A 240 8.41 -17.16 11.24
CA GLU A 240 7.86 -15.91 11.73
C GLU A 240 8.98 -14.86 11.78
N PHE A 241 8.68 -13.68 11.25
CA PHE A 241 9.55 -12.50 11.35
C PHE A 241 8.75 -11.35 11.95
N GLU A 242 9.14 -10.89 13.14
CA GLU A 242 8.51 -9.72 13.76
C GLU A 242 9.12 -8.44 13.17
N GLY A 243 8.30 -7.68 12.46
CA GLY A 243 8.70 -6.45 11.77
C GLY A 243 8.12 -5.20 12.42
N LEU A 244 8.92 -4.11 12.42
CA LEU A 244 8.47 -2.76 12.69
C LEU A 244 8.29 -2.04 11.35
N TYR A 245 7.09 -1.57 11.10
CA TYR A 245 6.73 -0.78 9.91
C TYR A 245 6.45 0.65 10.36
N ARG A 246 7.04 1.60 9.62
CA ARG A 246 6.81 3.03 9.83
C ARG A 246 6.26 3.62 8.55
N ASP A 247 5.22 4.39 8.66
CA ASP A 247 4.56 5.05 7.55
C ASP A 247 4.40 6.54 7.87
N PHE A 248 4.62 7.40 6.89
CA PHE A 248 4.23 8.80 6.95
C PHE A 248 2.75 8.89 6.61
N MET A 249 1.96 9.45 7.51
CA MET A 249 0.58 9.84 7.27
C MET A 249 0.52 11.36 7.09
N VAL A 250 -0.01 11.78 5.95
CA VAL A 250 -0.13 13.19 5.58
C VAL A 250 -1.60 13.51 5.39
N THR A 251 -2.12 14.46 6.20
CA THR A 251 -3.51 14.96 6.14
C THR A 251 -3.51 16.41 5.67
N PHE A 252 -4.32 16.74 4.67
CA PHE A 252 -4.36 18.09 4.05
C PHE A 252 -5.73 18.43 3.47
#